data_330e747352dca4421d3383da4d4bff24
#
_entry.id   330e747352dca4421d3383da4d4bff24
#
_cell.length_a   1.000
_cell.length_b   1.000
_cell.length_c   1.000
_cell.angle_alpha   90.00
_cell.angle_beta   90.00
_cell.angle_gamma   90.00
#
_symmetry.space_group_name_H-M   'P 1'
#
loop_
_entity.id
_entity.type
_entity.pdbx_description
1 polymer ?
#
loop_
_entity_poly.entity_id
_entity_poly.type
_entity_poly.pdbx_seq_one_letter_code
_entity_poly.pdbx_strand_id
1 'polypeptide(L)'
;MASHKIAIEFVHGTAAGEKDIIHTYAYWDGRRGEDERTKAIIDAVAAAIAPRACSTFDVHPGGDVYLYTGGYPRRTMLWATYTIVS
;
A
#
# COMPACT_ATOMS: atom_id res chain seq x y z
N MET A 1 10.71 -13.02 -15.39
CA MET A 1 10.02 -11.95 -14.64
C MET A 1 9.32 -12.56 -13.44
N ALA A 2 9.59 -12.04 -12.27
CA ALA A 2 8.94 -12.50 -11.06
C ALA A 2 7.73 -11.62 -10.76
N SER A 3 6.67 -12.22 -10.22
CA SER A 3 5.53 -11.46 -9.72
C SER A 3 5.36 -11.74 -8.22
N HIS A 4 4.98 -10.71 -7.49
CA HIS A 4 4.71 -10.81 -6.06
C HIS A 4 3.26 -10.45 -5.81
N LYS A 5 2.54 -11.35 -5.17
CA LYS A 5 1.18 -11.07 -4.73
C LYS A 5 1.24 -10.31 -3.41
N ILE A 6 0.52 -9.23 -3.32
CA ILE A 6 0.51 -8.34 -2.16
C ILE A 6 -0.89 -8.25 -1.61
N ALA A 7 -1.03 -8.50 -0.30
CA ALA A 7 -2.28 -8.29 0.41
C ALA A 7 -2.23 -6.93 1.10
N ILE A 8 -3.24 -6.10 0.89
CA ILE A 8 -3.36 -4.78 1.48
C ILE A 8 -4.57 -4.78 2.39
N GLU A 9 -4.35 -4.57 3.70
CA GLU A 9 -5.42 -4.55 4.70
C GLU A 9 -5.62 -3.12 5.17
N PHE A 10 -6.85 -2.61 5.07
CA PHE A 10 -7.20 -1.29 5.58
C PHE A 10 -7.46 -1.36 7.09
N VAL A 11 -6.83 -0.47 7.83
CA VAL A 11 -6.81 -0.50 9.30
C VAL A 11 -8.22 -0.43 9.90
N HIS A 12 -9.10 0.36 9.30
CA HIS A 12 -10.45 0.55 9.83
C HIS A 12 -11.46 -0.49 9.33
N GLY A 13 -11.05 -1.35 8.41
CA GLY A 13 -11.95 -2.38 7.87
C GLY A 13 -13.15 -1.80 7.14
N THR A 14 -14.22 -2.60 7.09
CA THR A 14 -15.48 -2.17 6.48
C THR A 14 -16.43 -1.61 7.55
N ALA A 15 -17.50 -0.95 7.12
CA ALA A 15 -18.54 -0.46 8.01
C ALA A 15 -19.23 -1.57 8.80
N ALA A 16 -19.20 -2.81 8.30
CA ALA A 16 -19.76 -3.98 8.96
C ALA A 16 -18.80 -4.61 9.99
N GLY A 17 -17.61 -4.05 10.16
CA GLY A 17 -16.60 -4.57 11.08
C GLY A 17 -15.75 -5.71 10.52
N GLU A 18 -15.95 -6.07 9.25
CA GLU A 18 -15.14 -7.06 8.58
C GLU A 18 -13.82 -6.48 8.11
N LYS A 19 -12.80 -7.33 7.97
CA LYS A 19 -11.51 -6.91 7.42
C LYS A 19 -11.67 -6.50 5.97
N ASP A 20 -11.11 -5.35 5.61
CA ASP A 20 -11.11 -4.86 4.24
C ASP A 20 -9.74 -5.14 3.64
N ILE A 21 -9.64 -6.23 2.88
CA ILE A 21 -8.38 -6.68 2.29
C ILE A 21 -8.54 -6.73 0.78
N ILE A 22 -7.61 -6.08 0.08
CA ILE A 22 -7.51 -6.16 -1.37
C ILE A 22 -6.16 -6.76 -1.75
N HIS A 23 -6.06 -7.26 -2.96
CA HIS A 23 -4.83 -7.84 -3.48
C HIS A 23 -4.38 -7.13 -4.75
N THR A 24 -3.08 -7.03 -4.90
CA THR A 24 -2.47 -6.52 -6.11
C THR A 24 -1.21 -7.31 -6.42
N TYR A 25 -0.60 -7.05 -7.56
CA TYR A 25 0.61 -7.74 -8.00
C TYR A 25 1.68 -6.72 -8.38
N ALA A 26 2.90 -6.95 -7.92
CA ALA A 26 4.07 -6.22 -8.37
C ALA A 26 4.91 -7.12 -9.28
N TYR A 27 5.45 -6.55 -10.35
CA TYR A 27 6.29 -7.27 -11.30
C TYR A 27 7.70 -6.74 -11.24
N TRP A 28 8.65 -7.66 -11.15
CA TRP A 28 10.06 -7.34 -11.01
C TRP A 28 10.88 -8.39 -11.76
N ASP A 29 11.84 -7.95 -12.56
CA ASP A 29 12.60 -8.85 -13.42
C ASP A 29 13.82 -9.52 -12.75
N GLY A 30 14.12 -9.14 -11.52
CA GLY A 30 15.22 -9.74 -10.75
C GLY A 30 16.61 -9.24 -11.10
N ARG A 31 16.74 -8.39 -12.12
CA ARG A 31 18.04 -7.92 -12.59
C ARG A 31 18.52 -6.63 -11.95
N ARG A 32 17.60 -5.88 -11.34
CA ARG A 32 17.86 -4.52 -10.90
C ARG A 32 18.06 -4.35 -9.40
N GLY A 33 18.07 -5.44 -8.64
CA GLY A 33 18.35 -5.42 -7.22
C GLY A 33 17.18 -5.02 -6.34
N GLU A 34 17.45 -4.91 -5.03
CA GLU A 34 16.42 -4.72 -4.01
C GLU A 34 15.71 -3.37 -4.09
N ASP A 35 16.41 -2.31 -4.49
CA ASP A 35 15.80 -0.97 -4.57
C ASP A 35 14.71 -0.94 -5.65
N GLU A 36 14.95 -1.56 -6.78
CA GLU A 36 13.97 -1.64 -7.86
C GLU A 36 12.79 -2.54 -7.48
N ARG A 37 13.06 -3.62 -6.74
CA ARG A 37 12.01 -4.48 -6.21
C ARG A 37 11.12 -3.71 -5.25
N THR A 38 11.71 -3.00 -4.30
CA THR A 38 10.99 -2.17 -3.33
C THR A 38 10.13 -1.13 -4.04
N LYS A 39 10.69 -0.45 -5.01
CA LYS A 39 9.97 0.54 -5.80
C LYS A 39 8.79 -0.06 -6.55
N ALA A 40 8.97 -1.24 -7.16
CA ALA A 40 7.89 -1.92 -7.87
C ALA A 40 6.74 -2.27 -6.92
N ILE A 41 7.05 -2.73 -5.71
CA ILE A 41 6.04 -3.05 -4.69
C ILE A 41 5.30 -1.78 -4.25
N ILE A 42 6.02 -0.72 -3.94
CA ILE A 42 5.44 0.56 -3.53
C ILE A 42 4.52 1.11 -4.62
N ASP A 43 4.98 1.11 -5.87
CA ASP A 43 4.19 1.61 -7.00
C ASP A 43 2.91 0.79 -7.21
N ALA A 44 3.00 -0.54 -7.07
CA ALA A 44 1.84 -1.42 -7.21
C ALA A 44 0.81 -1.18 -6.10
N VAL A 45 1.26 -1.04 -4.86
CA VAL A 45 0.37 -0.73 -3.72
C VAL A 45 -0.28 0.63 -3.92
N ALA A 46 0.49 1.64 -4.28
CA ALA A 46 -0.04 2.99 -4.50
C ALA A 46 -1.11 3.01 -5.60
N ALA A 47 -0.87 2.32 -6.71
CA ALA A 47 -1.85 2.24 -7.80
C ALA A 47 -3.13 1.53 -7.37
N ALA A 48 -3.02 0.49 -6.54
CA ALA A 48 -4.17 -0.29 -6.08
C ALA A 48 -5.07 0.49 -5.11
N ILE A 49 -4.48 1.35 -4.27
CA ILE A 49 -5.23 2.07 -3.22
C ILE A 49 -5.63 3.49 -3.63
N ALA A 50 -5.03 4.05 -4.68
CA ALA A 50 -5.33 5.42 -5.12
C ALA A 50 -6.82 5.71 -5.33
N PRO A 51 -7.63 4.81 -5.93
CA PRO A 51 -9.06 5.05 -6.09
C PRO A 51 -9.84 5.21 -4.78
N ARG A 52 -9.30 4.70 -3.68
CA ARG A 52 -9.94 4.78 -2.37
C ARG A 52 -9.45 5.97 -1.54
N ALA A 53 -8.39 6.65 -1.98
CA ALA A 53 -7.81 7.74 -1.22
C ALA A 53 -8.65 8.99 -1.36
N CYS A 54 -9.00 9.60 -0.22
CA CYS A 54 -9.70 10.87 -0.18
C CYS A 54 -8.73 12.05 0.01
N SER A 55 -7.45 11.76 0.20
CA SER A 55 -6.41 12.78 0.37
C SER A 55 -5.05 12.19 -0.03
N THR A 56 -4.00 12.96 0.14
CA THR A 56 -2.63 12.52 -0.12
C THR A 56 -2.24 11.37 0.81
N PHE A 57 -1.52 10.40 0.30
CA PHE A 57 -1.04 9.27 1.07
C PHE A 57 0.40 8.94 0.71
N ASP A 58 1.10 8.25 1.63
CA ASP A 58 2.45 7.74 1.42
C ASP A 58 2.51 6.24 1.69
N VAL A 59 3.16 5.51 0.80
CA VAL A 59 3.42 4.08 0.95
C VAL A 59 4.88 3.92 1.38
N HIS A 60 5.10 3.31 2.54
CA HIS A 60 6.43 3.12 3.10
C HIS A 60 6.94 1.71 2.82
N PRO A 61 8.25 1.53 2.61
CA PRO A 61 8.81 0.21 2.30
C PRO A 61 8.68 -0.81 3.42
N GLY A 62 8.41 -0.35 4.65
CA GLY A 62 8.22 -1.23 5.80
C GLY A 62 6.85 -1.91 5.89
N GLY A 63 5.94 -1.60 4.97
CA GLY A 63 4.60 -2.22 4.95
C GLY A 63 3.48 -1.31 5.45
N ASP A 64 3.77 -0.07 5.79
CA ASP A 64 2.79 0.87 6.31
C ASP A 64 2.38 1.87 5.24
N VAL A 65 1.10 2.24 5.24
CA VAL A 65 0.55 3.28 4.38
C VAL A 65 -0.11 4.33 5.25
N TYR A 66 0.35 5.57 5.13
CA TYR A 66 -0.17 6.69 5.90
C TYR A 66 -0.98 7.62 5.02
N LEU A 67 -2.10 8.07 5.56
CA LEU A 67 -2.98 9.04 4.92
C LEU A 67 -2.79 10.39 5.61
N TYR A 68 -2.68 11.46 4.82
CA TYR A 68 -2.58 12.82 5.35
C TYR A 68 -3.96 13.45 5.39
N THR A 69 -4.37 13.93 6.57
CA THR A 69 -5.63 14.64 6.70
C THR A 69 -5.43 16.09 6.27
N GLY A 70 -6.44 16.67 5.63
CA GLY A 70 -6.43 18.08 5.28
C GLY A 70 -6.49 18.94 6.53
N GLY A 71 -6.04 20.20 6.42
CA GLY A 71 -6.09 21.14 7.49
C GLY A 71 -4.71 21.49 8.06
N TYR A 72 -4.72 22.34 9.08
CA TYR A 72 -3.51 22.81 9.72
C TYR A 72 -3.68 22.68 11.24
N PRO A 73 -2.75 22.03 11.96
CA PRO A 73 -1.59 21.33 11.41
C PRO A 73 -1.95 20.05 10.66
N ARG A 74 -1.11 19.67 9.71
CA ARG A 74 -1.28 18.43 8.96
C ARG A 74 -1.09 17.24 9.88
N ARG A 75 -2.00 16.29 9.81
CA ARG A 75 -1.93 15.06 10.62
C ARG A 75 -1.80 13.87 9.71
N THR A 76 -1.08 12.85 10.17
CA THR A 76 -0.98 11.57 9.50
C THR A 76 -1.70 10.51 10.32
N MET A 77 -2.31 9.55 9.62
CA MET A 77 -2.91 8.39 10.28
C MET A 77 -2.52 7.14 9.52
N LEU A 78 -2.34 6.05 10.24
CA LEU A 78 -2.11 4.75 9.61
C LEU A 78 -3.42 4.33 8.94
N TRP A 79 -3.39 4.22 7.61
CA TRP A 79 -4.57 3.92 6.81
C TRP A 79 -4.63 2.46 6.40
N ALA A 80 -3.49 1.89 6.03
CA ALA A 80 -3.44 0.51 5.57
C ALA A 80 -2.07 -0.08 5.86
N THR A 81 -2.00 -1.41 5.83
CA THR A 81 -0.75 -2.16 5.87
C THR A 81 -0.74 -3.13 4.70
N TYR A 82 0.44 -3.48 4.21
CA TYR A 82 0.57 -4.44 3.14
C TYR A 82 1.63 -5.47 3.45
N THR A 83 1.42 -6.68 2.92
CA THR A 83 2.32 -7.81 3.11
C THR A 83 2.48 -8.56 1.81
N ILE A 84 3.67 -9.01 1.51
CA ILE A 84 3.92 -9.88 0.36
C ILE A 84 3.52 -11.29 0.76
N VAL A 85 2.58 -11.88 0.04
CA VAL A 85 2.03 -13.20 0.38
C VAL A 85 2.49 -14.30 -0.56
N SER A 86 3.28 -13.96 -1.56
CA SER A 86 3.89 -14.99 -2.43
C SER A 86 5.18 -14.54 -3.07
#